data_3e63904d0890c48fc24df822a1755d32
#
_entry.id   3e63904d0890c48fc24df822a1755d32
#
_cell.length_a   1.000
_cell.length_b   1.000
_cell.length_c   1.000
_cell.angle_alpha   90.00
_cell.angle_beta   90.00
_cell.angle_gamma   90.00
#
_symmetry.space_group_name_H-M   'P 1'
#
loop_
_entity.id
_entity.type
_entity.pdbx_description
1 polymer ?
#
loop_
_entity_poly.entity_id
_entity_poly.type
_entity_poly.pdbx_seq_one_letter_code
_entity_poly.pdbx_strand_id
1 'polypeptide(L)'
;MSEKILVPVLGESITEATVSKWLKKQGDSVIADEAVVELETDKVNLEVPASTHGVIAEINANEGDTVEVGAVLGVISETANKTENKPSNQVIEDQKDQVEENPKIFETKVEPTLKTEEKDNVISLDVEKKQKVLETSDEEQTFVLTDEVLEPNTEETKINPRLSPAVRKMVAEKKIDLEQVKPTGKDGRILKGDLISMMGANPQPNQRKIQFGEEERIKMSRLRQTIAKRLKEAQENAAMLTTFNEVDMSGIMSMRKENQEDFQARYGIKLGFMSFFVKACVVGLKLFPAINAEIEGQEIIYKNYYNISFAVGTEKGLVVPVLKNADEMSFADIEKEIKNLSEKAKNNSLVIEDLQGGTFTISNGGVYGSMLSTPILNPPQSGVLGMHNIVERPVVQDNEIKVKPIMYLALSYDHRIIDGKDSVSFLKTVKENLEDPRRLFLNI
;
A
#
# COMPACT_ATOMS: atom_id res chain seq x y z
N MET A 1 -2.11 -37.20 -33.22
CA MET A 1 -0.83 -36.42 -33.24
C MET A 1 -0.69 -35.76 -31.91
N SER A 2 0.53 -35.50 -31.44
CA SER A 2 0.74 -34.75 -30.20
C SER A 2 1.11 -33.33 -30.56
N GLU A 3 0.42 -32.35 -29.98
CA GLU A 3 0.68 -30.95 -30.20
C GLU A 3 1.17 -30.27 -28.89
N LYS A 4 2.09 -29.30 -29.05
CA LYS A 4 2.77 -28.70 -27.93
C LYS A 4 2.07 -27.40 -27.54
N ILE A 5 1.83 -27.19 -26.26
CA ILE A 5 1.39 -25.91 -25.72
C ILE A 5 2.65 -25.05 -25.52
N LEU A 6 2.76 -23.96 -26.27
CA LEU A 6 3.93 -23.07 -26.24
C LEU A 6 3.58 -21.75 -25.52
N VAL A 7 4.58 -21.15 -24.89
CA VAL A 7 4.46 -19.79 -24.37
C VAL A 7 4.29 -18.82 -25.54
N PRO A 8 3.19 -18.07 -25.64
CA PRO A 8 2.98 -17.11 -26.72
C PRO A 8 3.94 -15.92 -26.61
N VAL A 9 4.00 -15.10 -27.65
CA VAL A 9 4.73 -13.84 -27.62
C VAL A 9 4.07 -12.89 -26.64
N LEU A 10 4.81 -12.48 -25.62
CA LEU A 10 4.31 -11.73 -24.45
C LEU A 10 4.40 -10.19 -24.62
N GLY A 11 4.82 -9.69 -25.82
CA GLY A 11 5.04 -8.28 -26.14
C GLY A 11 6.52 -7.94 -26.34
N GLU A 12 6.81 -6.71 -26.85
CA GLU A 12 8.16 -6.32 -27.33
C GLU A 12 9.28 -6.30 -26.24
N SER A 13 8.92 -6.37 -24.96
CA SER A 13 9.90 -6.24 -23.85
C SER A 13 9.86 -7.38 -22.84
N ILE A 14 9.06 -8.43 -23.04
CA ILE A 14 8.89 -9.52 -22.08
C ILE A 14 9.49 -10.78 -22.68
N THR A 15 10.61 -11.25 -22.10
CA THR A 15 11.34 -12.43 -22.54
C THR A 15 11.00 -13.69 -21.77
N GLU A 16 10.40 -13.56 -20.58
CA GLU A 16 10.10 -14.67 -19.68
C GLU A 16 8.77 -14.45 -18.92
N ALA A 17 8.11 -15.54 -18.54
CA ALA A 17 6.92 -15.55 -17.70
C ALA A 17 7.02 -16.63 -16.62
N THR A 18 6.21 -16.53 -15.57
CA THR A 18 6.10 -17.58 -14.54
C THR A 18 4.75 -18.27 -14.67
N VAL A 19 4.73 -19.60 -14.59
CA VAL A 19 3.48 -20.38 -14.55
C VAL A 19 2.78 -20.06 -13.23
N SER A 20 1.71 -19.29 -13.29
CA SER A 20 0.93 -18.91 -12.11
C SER A 20 0.09 -20.06 -11.61
N LYS A 21 -0.70 -20.64 -12.51
CA LYS A 21 -1.60 -21.74 -12.18
C LYS A 21 -1.97 -22.55 -13.42
N TRP A 22 -2.06 -23.88 -13.25
CA TRP A 22 -2.69 -24.74 -14.24
C TRP A 22 -4.20 -24.79 -13.98
N LEU A 23 -5.00 -24.41 -14.98
CA LEU A 23 -6.47 -24.47 -14.94
C LEU A 23 -6.99 -25.88 -15.20
N LYS A 24 -6.17 -26.70 -15.84
CA LYS A 24 -6.42 -28.13 -16.17
C LYS A 24 -5.29 -28.99 -15.67
N LYS A 25 -5.58 -30.23 -15.35
CA LYS A 25 -4.59 -31.22 -14.88
C LYS A 25 -4.20 -32.19 -16.00
N GLN A 26 -3.08 -32.88 -15.81
CA GLN A 26 -2.68 -33.95 -16.68
C GLN A 26 -3.78 -35.02 -16.70
N GLY A 27 -4.23 -35.41 -17.90
CA GLY A 27 -5.34 -36.32 -18.12
C GLY A 27 -6.70 -35.65 -18.35
N ASP A 28 -6.82 -34.35 -18.20
CA ASP A 28 -8.07 -33.62 -18.48
C ASP A 28 -8.26 -33.39 -19.97
N SER A 29 -9.51 -33.41 -20.42
CA SER A 29 -9.87 -33.08 -21.78
C SER A 29 -9.97 -31.59 -21.97
N VAL A 30 -9.44 -31.08 -23.09
CA VAL A 30 -9.45 -29.67 -23.48
C VAL A 30 -10.02 -29.47 -24.87
N ILE A 31 -10.66 -28.32 -25.08
CA ILE A 31 -11.19 -27.92 -26.37
C ILE A 31 -10.26 -26.83 -26.93
N ALA A 32 -10.15 -26.71 -28.26
CA ALA A 32 -9.38 -25.64 -28.85
C ALA A 32 -9.86 -24.27 -28.36
N ASP A 33 -8.95 -23.33 -28.12
CA ASP A 33 -9.16 -22.02 -27.54
C ASP A 33 -9.62 -22.00 -26.08
N GLU A 34 -9.66 -23.14 -25.38
CA GLU A 34 -9.93 -23.21 -23.94
C GLU A 34 -8.64 -22.88 -23.17
N ALA A 35 -8.74 -21.95 -22.19
CA ALA A 35 -7.61 -21.57 -21.32
C ALA A 35 -7.15 -22.77 -20.47
N VAL A 36 -5.87 -23.16 -20.58
CA VAL A 36 -5.29 -24.32 -19.88
C VAL A 36 -4.30 -23.94 -18.80
N VAL A 37 -3.60 -22.83 -18.93
CA VAL A 37 -2.61 -22.36 -17.96
C VAL A 37 -2.59 -20.84 -17.92
N GLU A 38 -2.43 -20.29 -16.73
CA GLU A 38 -2.25 -18.85 -16.46
C GLU A 38 -0.77 -18.55 -16.25
N LEU A 39 -0.23 -17.64 -17.06
CA LEU A 39 1.13 -17.13 -16.94
C LEU A 39 1.13 -15.75 -16.29
N GLU A 40 2.00 -15.54 -15.33
CA GLU A 40 2.25 -14.26 -14.68
C GLU A 40 3.50 -13.61 -15.28
N THR A 41 3.36 -12.38 -15.80
CA THR A 41 4.49 -11.58 -16.24
C THR A 41 4.69 -10.41 -15.26
N ASP A 42 5.68 -9.57 -15.50
CA ASP A 42 5.94 -8.38 -14.68
C ASP A 42 4.87 -7.28 -14.84
N LYS A 43 4.00 -7.40 -15.85
CA LYS A 43 3.00 -6.37 -16.18
C LYS A 43 1.56 -6.89 -16.14
N VAL A 44 1.30 -8.08 -16.67
CA VAL A 44 -0.05 -8.62 -16.87
C VAL A 44 -0.05 -10.14 -16.69
N ASN A 45 -1.15 -10.69 -16.21
CA ASN A 45 -1.41 -12.13 -16.29
C ASN A 45 -2.00 -12.47 -17.65
N LEU A 46 -1.51 -13.55 -18.27
CA LEU A 46 -1.96 -14.03 -19.57
C LEU A 46 -2.44 -15.46 -19.45
N GLU A 47 -3.61 -15.74 -20.01
CA GLU A 47 -4.11 -17.09 -20.14
C GLU A 47 -3.63 -17.67 -21.48
N VAL A 48 -3.07 -18.88 -21.44
CA VAL A 48 -2.63 -19.60 -22.64
C VAL A 48 -3.71 -20.61 -23.02
N PRO A 49 -4.33 -20.47 -24.20
CA PRO A 49 -5.34 -21.41 -24.68
C PRO A 49 -4.73 -22.69 -25.25
N ALA A 50 -5.52 -23.76 -25.26
CA ALA A 50 -5.18 -25.01 -25.97
C ALA A 50 -5.17 -24.74 -27.48
N SER A 51 -4.11 -25.24 -28.17
CA SER A 51 -4.00 -25.13 -29.64
C SER A 51 -4.95 -26.07 -30.39
N THR A 52 -5.33 -27.21 -29.77
CA THR A 52 -6.20 -28.21 -30.37
C THR A 52 -7.07 -28.93 -29.33
N HIS A 53 -8.08 -29.65 -29.82
CA HIS A 53 -8.87 -30.56 -28.98
C HIS A 53 -8.04 -31.80 -28.62
N GLY A 54 -8.12 -32.23 -27.35
CA GLY A 54 -7.42 -33.44 -26.93
C GLY A 54 -7.40 -33.63 -25.44
N VAL A 55 -6.42 -34.39 -24.95
CA VAL A 55 -6.17 -34.62 -23.52
C VAL A 55 -4.76 -34.16 -23.20
N ILE A 56 -4.56 -33.46 -22.09
CA ILE A 56 -3.23 -33.07 -21.62
C ILE A 56 -2.44 -34.35 -21.28
N ALA A 57 -1.46 -34.68 -22.13
CA ALA A 57 -0.66 -35.87 -21.97
C ALA A 57 0.46 -35.70 -20.97
N GLU A 58 1.12 -34.54 -20.98
CA GLU A 58 2.28 -34.23 -20.13
C GLU A 58 2.34 -32.73 -19.81
N ILE A 59 2.72 -32.43 -18.57
CA ILE A 59 3.00 -31.06 -18.09
C ILE A 59 4.51 -30.96 -17.88
N ASN A 60 5.17 -30.11 -18.65
CA ASN A 60 6.63 -29.90 -18.60
C ASN A 60 7.07 -28.77 -17.67
N ALA A 61 6.19 -27.80 -17.42
CA ALA A 61 6.45 -26.70 -16.50
C ALA A 61 5.44 -26.71 -15.36
N ASN A 62 5.91 -26.78 -14.12
CA ASN A 62 5.08 -26.78 -12.92
C ASN A 62 4.68 -25.36 -12.50
N GLU A 63 3.65 -25.27 -11.65
CA GLU A 63 3.28 -24.00 -11.02
C GLU A 63 4.48 -23.39 -10.26
N GLY A 64 4.80 -22.15 -10.56
CA GLY A 64 5.94 -21.42 -10.00
C GLY A 64 7.24 -21.51 -10.79
N ASP A 65 7.28 -22.26 -11.93
CA ASP A 65 8.43 -22.30 -12.82
C ASP A 65 8.47 -21.08 -13.75
N THR A 66 9.69 -20.57 -14.00
CA THR A 66 9.91 -19.49 -14.97
C THR A 66 10.22 -20.08 -16.33
N VAL A 67 9.49 -19.63 -17.35
CA VAL A 67 9.58 -20.13 -18.73
C VAL A 67 9.83 -18.99 -19.70
N GLU A 68 10.64 -19.22 -20.72
CA GLU A 68 10.93 -18.25 -21.78
C GLU A 68 9.85 -18.29 -22.87
N VAL A 69 9.74 -17.23 -23.67
CA VAL A 69 8.86 -17.17 -24.83
C VAL A 69 9.21 -18.29 -25.81
N GLY A 70 8.20 -19.07 -26.22
CA GLY A 70 8.37 -20.25 -27.08
C GLY A 70 8.73 -21.53 -26.34
N ALA A 71 8.91 -21.52 -25.01
CA ALA A 71 9.12 -22.74 -24.24
C ALA A 71 7.87 -23.64 -24.25
N VAL A 72 8.08 -24.97 -24.12
CA VAL A 72 7.00 -25.95 -24.08
C VAL A 72 6.46 -26.09 -22.67
N LEU A 73 5.20 -25.68 -22.47
CA LEU A 73 4.50 -25.78 -21.19
C LEU A 73 3.95 -27.20 -20.95
N GLY A 74 3.44 -27.83 -22.00
CA GLY A 74 2.86 -29.15 -21.95
C GLY A 74 2.56 -29.70 -23.35
N VAL A 75 1.99 -30.91 -23.40
CA VAL A 75 1.68 -31.62 -24.66
C VAL A 75 0.23 -32.10 -24.63
N ILE A 76 -0.52 -31.80 -25.69
CA ILE A 76 -1.88 -32.33 -25.91
C ILE A 76 -1.81 -33.52 -26.85
N SER A 77 -2.51 -34.61 -26.51
CA SER A 77 -2.65 -35.79 -27.37
C SER A 77 -4.11 -36.00 -27.80
N GLU A 78 -4.33 -36.26 -29.06
CA GLU A 78 -5.67 -36.49 -29.64
C GLU A 78 -6.28 -37.85 -29.23
N THR A 79 -5.51 -38.76 -28.61
CA THR A 79 -5.99 -40.12 -28.26
C THR A 79 -6.11 -40.26 -26.74
N ALA A 80 -7.34 -40.52 -26.29
CA ALA A 80 -7.64 -40.98 -24.95
C ALA A 80 -7.16 -42.40 -24.75
N ASN A 81 -5.94 -42.61 -24.26
CA ASN A 81 -5.52 -43.91 -23.73
C ASN A 81 -5.30 -43.79 -22.22
N LYS A 82 -6.23 -44.44 -21.49
CA LYS A 82 -6.02 -44.82 -20.11
C LYS A 82 -4.76 -45.64 -20.00
N THR A 83 -3.74 -45.17 -19.33
CA THR A 83 -2.63 -46.04 -18.92
C THR A 83 -2.51 -45.99 -17.41
N GLU A 84 -2.71 -47.18 -16.85
CA GLU A 84 -2.62 -47.47 -15.42
C GLU A 84 -1.19 -47.28 -14.89
N ASN A 85 -1.12 -46.85 -13.64
CA ASN A 85 0.08 -46.80 -12.82
C ASN A 85 0.81 -48.12 -12.73
N LYS A 86 2.13 -48.13 -12.93
CA LYS A 86 3.05 -48.96 -12.14
C LYS A 86 4.45 -48.34 -12.09
N PRO A 87 5.10 -48.35 -10.91
CA PRO A 87 6.42 -47.76 -10.75
C PRO A 87 7.52 -48.80 -11.06
N SER A 88 8.59 -48.37 -11.70
CA SER A 88 9.84 -49.13 -11.65
C SER A 88 11.05 -48.22 -11.66
N ASN A 89 11.85 -48.48 -10.68
CA ASN A 89 13.23 -48.04 -10.40
C ASN A 89 14.23 -48.47 -11.48
N GLN A 90 15.39 -47.81 -11.40
CA GLN A 90 16.73 -48.19 -11.88
C GLN A 90 17.10 -47.63 -13.27
N VAL A 91 18.30 -47.21 -13.57
CA VAL A 91 19.64 -47.20 -12.93
C VAL A 91 20.53 -46.31 -13.82
N ILE A 92 21.43 -45.63 -13.19
CA ILE A 92 22.67 -44.98 -13.60
C ILE A 92 23.35 -45.63 -14.83
N GLU A 93 23.89 -44.82 -15.76
CA GLU A 93 25.24 -45.04 -16.30
C GLU A 93 25.80 -43.79 -17.02
N ASP A 94 27.05 -43.55 -16.67
CA ASP A 94 28.03 -42.58 -17.15
C ASP A 94 28.35 -42.65 -18.64
N GLN A 95 28.81 -41.51 -19.19
CA GLN A 95 30.06 -41.32 -19.96
C GLN A 95 30.04 -39.92 -20.57
N LYS A 96 30.91 -39.02 -20.11
CA LYS A 96 32.30 -38.73 -20.42
C LYS A 96 32.62 -38.18 -21.84
N ASP A 97 33.29 -37.01 -21.76
CA ASP A 97 34.34 -36.44 -22.64
C ASP A 97 33.86 -35.65 -23.87
N GLN A 98 34.25 -34.42 -24.06
CA GLN A 98 35.51 -33.70 -24.33
C GLN A 98 35.17 -32.22 -24.53
N VAL A 99 35.78 -31.26 -23.83
CA VAL A 99 37.06 -30.56 -23.97
C VAL A 99 37.14 -29.58 -25.17
N GLU A 100 37.61 -28.35 -24.78
CA GLU A 100 38.20 -27.24 -25.55
C GLU A 100 37.25 -26.08 -25.92
N GLU A 101 37.51 -24.81 -25.70
CA GLU A 101 38.76 -24.05 -25.45
C GLU A 101 38.47 -22.68 -24.85
N ASN A 102 39.31 -22.21 -23.96
CA ASN A 102 39.40 -20.86 -23.44
C ASN A 102 40.28 -20.00 -24.38
N PRO A 103 40.13 -18.66 -24.47
CA PRO A 103 41.25 -17.87 -24.12
C PRO A 103 41.00 -16.53 -23.37
N LYS A 104 41.77 -16.41 -22.30
CA LYS A 104 42.64 -15.26 -21.88
C LYS A 104 42.02 -13.90 -21.53
N ILE A 105 41.92 -13.72 -20.27
CA ILE A 105 42.54 -12.73 -19.31
C ILE A 105 43.36 -11.61 -19.93
N PHE A 106 42.96 -10.38 -19.63
CA PHE A 106 43.84 -9.25 -19.48
C PHE A 106 43.63 -8.60 -18.12
N GLU A 107 44.59 -8.89 -17.22
CA GLU A 107 44.80 -8.12 -16.00
C GLU A 107 45.54 -6.83 -16.35
N THR A 108 45.06 -5.72 -15.83
CA THR A 108 45.89 -4.53 -15.67
C THR A 108 45.83 -4.06 -14.22
N LYS A 109 46.89 -4.32 -13.53
CA LYS A 109 47.21 -3.90 -12.18
C LYS A 109 47.61 -2.43 -12.20
N VAL A 110 47.01 -1.60 -11.38
CA VAL A 110 47.59 -0.35 -10.93
C VAL A 110 47.33 -0.22 -9.43
N GLU A 111 48.40 -0.30 -8.66
CA GLU A 111 48.39 -0.05 -7.21
C GLU A 111 48.49 1.46 -6.91
N PRO A 112 48.03 1.88 -5.72
CA PRO A 112 47.91 3.27 -5.32
C PRO A 112 49.11 3.74 -4.50
N THR A 113 49.43 5.01 -4.58
CA THR A 113 50.28 5.68 -3.59
C THR A 113 49.49 6.70 -2.79
N LEU A 114 49.39 6.39 -1.53
CA LEU A 114 48.94 7.25 -0.43
C LEU A 114 50.01 8.29 -0.11
N LYS A 115 49.58 9.50 0.22
CA LYS A 115 50.23 10.30 1.28
C LYS A 115 49.18 11.03 2.09
N THR A 116 49.14 10.68 3.34
CA THR A 116 48.50 11.23 4.50
C THR A 116 49.01 12.64 4.81
N GLU A 117 48.10 13.55 5.16
CA GLU A 117 48.39 14.60 6.16
C GLU A 117 47.14 14.80 7.03
N GLU A 118 47.32 14.45 8.29
CA GLU A 118 46.42 14.73 9.40
C GLU A 118 46.46 16.23 9.75
N LYS A 119 45.29 16.83 9.99
CA LYS A 119 45.19 17.96 10.91
C LYS A 119 43.90 17.83 11.73
N ASP A 120 44.11 17.51 12.99
CA ASP A 120 43.18 17.58 14.09
C ASP A 120 42.57 18.99 14.23
N ASN A 121 41.25 19.06 14.38
CA ASN A 121 40.58 20.12 15.12
C ASN A 121 39.36 19.53 15.83
N VAL A 122 39.60 19.08 17.05
CA VAL A 122 38.58 18.73 18.01
C VAL A 122 38.15 20.01 18.74
N ILE A 123 36.92 20.47 18.54
CA ILE A 123 36.32 21.48 19.40
C ILE A 123 35.40 20.71 20.39
N SER A 124 35.86 20.64 21.63
CA SER A 124 35.14 20.16 22.78
C SER A 124 34.19 21.27 23.28
N LEU A 125 32.90 20.98 23.28
CA LEU A 125 31.89 21.81 23.96
C LEU A 125 31.62 21.20 25.33
N ASP A 126 32.09 21.87 26.36
CA ASP A 126 31.70 21.64 27.75
C ASP A 126 30.24 22.06 27.98
N VAL A 127 29.42 21.10 28.40
CA VAL A 127 28.07 21.37 28.87
C VAL A 127 28.07 21.30 30.39
N GLU A 128 28.13 22.46 31.02
CA GLU A 128 27.86 22.59 32.46
C GLU A 128 26.42 22.22 32.80
N LYS A 129 26.28 21.21 33.65
CA LYS A 129 25.04 20.85 34.35
C LYS A 129 24.75 21.92 35.42
N LYS A 130 23.68 22.67 35.25
CA LYS A 130 22.98 23.32 36.37
C LYS A 130 21.66 22.61 36.63
N GLN A 131 21.69 21.77 37.65
CA GLN A 131 20.49 21.29 38.32
C GLN A 131 19.90 22.43 39.17
N LYS A 132 18.65 22.82 38.89
CA LYS A 132 17.85 23.62 39.76
C LYS A 132 16.70 22.79 40.27
N VAL A 133 16.80 22.43 41.53
CA VAL A 133 15.74 21.79 42.32
C VAL A 133 14.65 22.85 42.53
N LEU A 134 13.43 22.56 42.16
CA LEU A 134 12.23 23.29 42.55
C LEU A 134 11.38 22.33 43.37
N GLU A 135 11.33 22.61 44.66
CA GLU A 135 10.35 22.04 45.60
C GLU A 135 8.97 22.57 45.21
N THR A 136 8.02 21.70 45.00
CA THR A 136 6.61 22.05 44.95
C THR A 136 5.87 21.37 46.05
N SER A 137 5.25 22.20 46.88
CA SER A 137 4.38 21.86 47.97
C SER A 137 3.11 21.14 47.50
N ASP A 138 2.79 20.08 48.23
CA ASP A 138 1.52 19.36 48.14
C ASP A 138 0.35 20.26 48.55
N GLU A 139 -0.64 20.39 47.69
CA GLU A 139 -2.02 20.68 48.08
C GLU A 139 -2.94 19.61 47.48
N GLU A 140 -3.35 18.70 48.35
CA GLU A 140 -4.43 17.74 48.09
C GLU A 140 -5.77 18.49 47.97
N GLN A 141 -6.36 18.50 46.79
CA GLN A 141 -7.77 18.87 46.63
C GLN A 141 -8.60 17.58 46.50
N THR A 142 -9.28 17.29 47.60
CA THR A 142 -10.26 16.25 47.74
C THR A 142 -11.53 16.61 46.97
N PHE A 143 -11.81 15.91 45.87
CA PHE A 143 -13.11 16.00 45.22
C PHE A 143 -14.13 15.13 45.98
N VAL A 144 -15.11 15.78 46.56
CA VAL A 144 -16.30 15.17 47.14
C VAL A 144 -17.32 14.93 46.02
N LEU A 145 -17.57 13.66 45.70
CA LEU A 145 -18.67 13.23 44.83
C LEU A 145 -19.96 13.19 45.62
N THR A 146 -20.89 14.04 45.28
CA THR A 146 -22.29 13.96 45.77
C THR A 146 -22.99 12.79 45.08
N ASP A 147 -23.49 11.89 45.91
CA ASP A 147 -24.37 10.77 45.49
C ASP A 147 -25.75 11.29 45.09
N GLU A 148 -26.08 11.21 43.79
CA GLU A 148 -27.47 11.14 43.36
C GLU A 148 -27.87 9.71 43.13
N VAL A 149 -28.74 9.20 44.00
CA VAL A 149 -29.30 7.86 43.96
C VAL A 149 -30.40 7.82 42.88
N LEU A 150 -30.08 7.17 41.75
CA LEU A 150 -31.11 6.69 40.80
C LEU A 150 -31.37 5.21 41.11
N GLU A 151 -32.58 4.91 41.56
CA GLU A 151 -33.04 3.55 41.79
C GLU A 151 -33.05 2.70 40.52
N PRO A 152 -32.49 1.49 40.51
CA PRO A 152 -32.56 0.63 39.32
C PRO A 152 -33.78 -0.30 39.41
N ASN A 153 -34.48 -0.35 38.29
CA ASN A 153 -35.54 -1.30 37.98
C ASN A 153 -34.98 -2.73 38.03
N THR A 154 -35.55 -3.56 38.96
CA THR A 154 -35.07 -4.90 39.25
C THR A 154 -35.70 -5.93 38.32
N GLU A 155 -34.92 -6.42 37.34
CA GLU A 155 -35.09 -7.79 36.85
C GLU A 155 -34.15 -8.71 37.61
N GLU A 156 -34.75 -9.64 38.38
CA GLU A 156 -34.03 -10.60 39.26
C GLU A 156 -33.27 -11.65 38.40
N THR A 157 -32.01 -11.39 38.14
CA THR A 157 -31.05 -12.45 37.78
C THR A 157 -30.51 -13.08 39.06
N LYS A 158 -30.66 -14.38 39.21
CA LYS A 158 -30.10 -15.19 40.35
C LYS A 158 -28.59 -15.04 40.40
N ILE A 159 -28.12 -14.07 41.19
CA ILE A 159 -26.69 -13.75 41.36
C ILE A 159 -26.15 -14.49 42.54
N ASN A 160 -25.13 -15.33 42.33
CA ASN A 160 -24.42 -16.10 43.31
C ASN A 160 -23.93 -15.20 44.49
N PRO A 161 -24.27 -15.48 45.77
CA PRO A 161 -24.01 -14.59 46.92
C PRO A 161 -22.53 -14.40 47.27
N ARG A 162 -21.61 -15.08 46.60
CA ARG A 162 -20.15 -15.01 46.86
C ARG A 162 -19.41 -13.95 46.03
N LEU A 163 -20.08 -13.15 45.23
CA LEU A 163 -19.47 -12.12 44.41
C LEU A 163 -19.38 -10.78 45.16
N SER A 164 -18.25 -10.09 45.08
CA SER A 164 -18.11 -8.72 45.60
C SER A 164 -18.93 -7.72 44.75
N PRO A 165 -19.34 -6.57 45.33
CA PRO A 165 -20.12 -5.57 44.58
C PRO A 165 -19.45 -5.10 43.27
N ALA A 166 -18.14 -4.92 43.29
CA ALA A 166 -17.36 -4.52 42.10
C ALA A 166 -17.33 -5.60 40.99
N VAL A 167 -17.23 -6.88 41.39
CA VAL A 167 -17.28 -8.01 40.46
C VAL A 167 -18.68 -8.16 39.90
N ARG A 168 -19.71 -7.99 40.71
CA ARG A 168 -21.13 -8.07 40.31
C ARG A 168 -21.47 -7.00 39.25
N LYS A 169 -21.01 -5.75 39.44
CA LYS A 169 -21.19 -4.66 38.47
C LYS A 169 -20.50 -4.99 37.14
N MET A 170 -19.29 -5.52 37.18
CA MET A 170 -18.51 -5.85 35.97
C MET A 170 -19.11 -7.03 35.17
N VAL A 171 -19.64 -8.03 35.88
CA VAL A 171 -20.35 -9.17 35.24
C VAL A 171 -21.66 -8.71 34.58
N ALA A 172 -22.42 -7.79 35.19
CA ALA A 172 -23.63 -7.25 34.65
C ALA A 172 -23.37 -6.35 33.39
N GLU A 173 -22.35 -5.48 33.46
CA GLU A 173 -21.97 -4.61 32.34
C GLU A 173 -21.43 -5.36 31.14
N LYS A 174 -20.68 -6.44 31.36
CA LYS A 174 -19.95 -7.14 30.29
C LYS A 174 -20.56 -8.49 29.89
N LYS A 175 -21.68 -8.89 30.50
CA LYS A 175 -22.38 -10.18 30.27
C LYS A 175 -21.44 -11.39 30.29
N ILE A 176 -20.55 -11.44 31.31
CA ILE A 176 -19.53 -12.48 31.45
C ILE A 176 -20.15 -13.73 32.03
N ASP A 177 -19.90 -14.89 31.43
CA ASP A 177 -20.33 -16.19 31.94
C ASP A 177 -19.41 -16.61 33.10
N LEU A 178 -20.00 -16.73 34.30
CA LEU A 178 -19.28 -17.05 35.53
C LEU A 178 -18.79 -18.49 35.61
N GLU A 179 -19.33 -19.41 34.80
CA GLU A 179 -18.94 -20.81 34.79
C GLU A 179 -17.53 -21.02 34.20
N GLN A 180 -17.07 -20.08 33.39
CA GLN A 180 -15.75 -20.14 32.76
C GLN A 180 -14.65 -19.44 33.58
N VAL A 181 -14.99 -18.77 34.67
CA VAL A 181 -14.05 -18.03 35.51
C VAL A 181 -13.45 -18.91 36.61
N LYS A 182 -12.13 -19.13 36.59
CA LYS A 182 -11.44 -19.83 37.71
C LYS A 182 -11.25 -18.86 38.88
N PRO A 183 -11.91 -19.12 40.05
CA PRO A 183 -11.81 -18.24 41.21
C PRO A 183 -10.43 -18.39 41.88
N THR A 184 -9.71 -17.26 42.07
CA THR A 184 -8.43 -17.25 42.81
C THR A 184 -8.52 -16.69 44.23
N GLY A 185 -9.71 -16.21 44.65
CA GLY A 185 -9.93 -15.66 45.98
C GLY A 185 -10.09 -16.70 47.07
N LYS A 186 -9.85 -16.30 48.34
CA LYS A 186 -10.04 -17.13 49.53
C LYS A 186 -11.49 -17.63 49.60
N ASP A 187 -11.72 -18.91 49.89
CA ASP A 187 -13.03 -19.56 49.89
C ASP A 187 -13.76 -19.64 48.53
N GLY A 188 -13.01 -19.68 47.40
CA GLY A 188 -13.59 -19.80 46.09
C GLY A 188 -14.30 -18.53 45.61
N ARG A 189 -13.90 -17.35 46.07
CA ARG A 189 -14.45 -16.06 45.60
C ARG A 189 -13.78 -15.63 44.32
N ILE A 190 -14.59 -15.14 43.36
CA ILE A 190 -14.10 -14.52 42.14
C ILE A 190 -13.67 -13.10 42.47
N LEU A 191 -12.40 -12.78 42.18
CA LEU A 191 -11.82 -11.45 42.34
C LEU A 191 -11.94 -10.63 41.05
N LYS A 192 -11.85 -9.31 41.17
CA LYS A 192 -11.81 -8.42 40.00
C LYS A 192 -10.64 -8.76 39.05
N GLY A 193 -9.51 -9.23 39.60
CA GLY A 193 -8.35 -9.69 38.83
C GLY A 193 -8.66 -10.89 37.92
N ASP A 194 -9.50 -11.80 38.36
CA ASP A 194 -9.86 -13.00 37.59
C ASP A 194 -10.68 -12.63 36.34
N LEU A 195 -11.56 -11.66 36.46
CA LEU A 195 -12.32 -11.12 35.33
C LEU A 195 -11.44 -10.31 34.36
N ILE A 196 -10.52 -9.51 34.90
CA ILE A 196 -9.59 -8.72 34.11
C ILE A 196 -8.64 -9.64 33.32
N SER A 197 -8.14 -10.72 33.95
CA SER A 197 -7.29 -11.70 33.27
C SER A 197 -8.01 -12.44 32.15
N MET A 198 -9.31 -12.72 32.30
CA MET A 198 -10.16 -13.29 31.24
C MET A 198 -10.46 -12.30 30.12
N MET A 199 -10.68 -11.03 30.46
CA MET A 199 -10.93 -9.98 29.47
C MET A 199 -9.67 -9.52 28.73
N GLY A 200 -8.50 -9.68 29.37
CA GLY A 200 -7.18 -9.39 28.79
C GLY A 200 -6.52 -10.60 28.12
N ALA A 201 -7.18 -11.74 28.06
CA ALA A 201 -6.68 -12.87 27.29
C ALA A 201 -6.78 -12.56 25.80
N ASN A 202 -5.81 -11.80 25.29
CA ASN A 202 -5.39 -11.96 23.90
C ASN A 202 -5.25 -13.46 23.64
N PRO A 203 -5.75 -14.00 22.52
CA PRO A 203 -5.53 -15.41 22.18
C PRO A 203 -4.05 -15.69 22.34
N GLN A 204 -3.74 -16.64 23.22
CA GLN A 204 -2.35 -16.90 23.60
C GLN A 204 -1.50 -17.13 22.35
N PRO A 205 -0.29 -16.59 22.27
CA PRO A 205 0.60 -16.80 21.14
C PRO A 205 0.76 -18.28 20.74
N ASN A 206 0.56 -19.19 21.69
CA ASN A 206 0.60 -20.63 21.47
C ASN A 206 -0.50 -21.21 20.55
N GLN A 207 -1.70 -20.63 20.52
CA GLN A 207 -2.76 -21.09 19.58
C GLN A 207 -2.45 -20.74 18.13
N ARG A 208 -1.72 -19.65 17.92
CA ARG A 208 -1.27 -19.25 16.57
C ARG A 208 -0.15 -20.16 16.07
N LYS A 209 0.74 -20.64 16.95
CA LYS A 209 1.83 -21.56 16.63
C LYS A 209 1.33 -22.95 16.20
N ILE A 210 0.23 -23.43 16.76
CA ILE A 210 -0.31 -24.77 16.46
C ILE A 210 -0.90 -24.83 15.04
N GLN A 211 -1.42 -23.69 14.52
CA GLN A 211 -2.09 -23.67 13.20
C GLN A 211 -1.11 -23.51 12.04
N PHE A 212 0.01 -22.78 12.22
CA PHE A 212 0.94 -22.44 11.14
C PHE A 212 2.40 -22.85 11.42
N GLY A 213 2.70 -23.52 12.55
CA GLY A 213 4.07 -23.84 12.97
C GLY A 213 4.82 -22.64 13.56
N GLU A 214 6.15 -22.81 13.78
CA GLU A 214 6.98 -21.74 14.34
C GLU A 214 7.33 -20.66 13.33
N GLU A 215 7.56 -21.07 12.09
CA GLU A 215 7.89 -20.21 10.95
C GLU A 215 7.20 -20.75 9.70
N GLU A 216 6.68 -19.87 8.86
CA GLU A 216 6.15 -20.19 7.55
C GLU A 216 6.97 -19.42 6.51
N ARG A 217 7.57 -20.16 5.54
CA ARG A 217 8.36 -19.57 4.46
C ARG A 217 7.57 -19.64 3.17
N ILE A 218 7.10 -18.47 2.72
CA ILE A 218 6.35 -18.32 1.48
C ILE A 218 7.21 -17.58 0.47
N LYS A 219 7.40 -18.16 -0.72
CA LYS A 219 8.07 -17.48 -1.83
C LYS A 219 7.22 -16.30 -2.29
N MET A 220 7.83 -15.10 -2.40
CA MET A 220 7.14 -13.94 -2.94
C MET A 220 6.74 -14.18 -4.39
N SER A 221 5.54 -13.75 -4.77
CA SER A 221 5.11 -13.73 -6.18
C SER A 221 6.04 -12.83 -7.01
N ARG A 222 6.10 -13.06 -8.32
CA ARG A 222 6.92 -12.25 -9.22
C ARG A 222 6.50 -10.77 -9.18
N LEU A 223 5.20 -10.51 -9.19
CA LEU A 223 4.66 -9.16 -9.03
C LEU A 223 5.19 -8.49 -7.75
N ARG A 224 5.16 -9.20 -6.61
CA ARG A 224 5.68 -8.66 -5.33
C ARG A 224 7.18 -8.40 -5.38
N GLN A 225 7.95 -9.25 -6.04
CA GLN A 225 9.40 -9.05 -6.24
C GLN A 225 9.68 -7.80 -7.08
N THR A 226 8.95 -7.62 -8.20
CA THR A 226 9.07 -6.44 -9.06
C THR A 226 8.70 -5.16 -8.32
N ILE A 227 7.60 -5.17 -7.55
CA ILE A 227 7.21 -4.03 -6.70
C ILE A 227 8.31 -3.70 -5.69
N ALA A 228 8.85 -4.71 -4.99
CA ALA A 228 9.91 -4.51 -3.99
C ALA A 228 11.17 -3.91 -4.62
N LYS A 229 11.57 -4.39 -5.80
CA LYS A 229 12.71 -3.86 -6.56
C LYS A 229 12.48 -2.40 -6.95
N ARG A 230 11.34 -2.07 -7.56
CA ARG A 230 11.01 -0.70 -7.99
C ARG A 230 10.93 0.29 -6.82
N LEU A 231 10.32 -0.11 -5.69
CA LEU A 231 10.27 0.74 -4.51
C LEU A 231 11.67 1.00 -3.93
N LYS A 232 12.55 0.00 -3.95
CA LYS A 232 13.92 0.15 -3.47
C LYS A 232 14.73 1.04 -4.40
N GLU A 233 14.64 0.84 -5.71
CA GLU A 233 15.27 1.69 -6.73
C GLU A 233 14.81 3.16 -6.61
N ALA A 234 13.51 3.41 -6.35
CA ALA A 234 13.00 4.76 -6.14
C ALA A 234 13.66 5.47 -4.95
N GLN A 235 13.88 4.75 -3.84
CA GLN A 235 14.56 5.29 -2.66
C GLN A 235 16.07 5.50 -2.86
N GLU A 236 16.72 4.64 -3.62
CA GLU A 236 18.18 4.71 -3.87
C GLU A 236 18.53 5.78 -4.91
N ASN A 237 17.68 5.99 -5.91
CA ASN A 237 17.95 6.91 -7.02
C ASN A 237 17.51 8.36 -6.77
N ALA A 238 16.74 8.64 -5.71
CA ALA A 238 16.26 9.98 -5.41
C ALA A 238 16.80 10.48 -4.07
N ALA A 239 17.16 11.76 -4.00
CA ALA A 239 17.42 12.45 -2.73
C ALA A 239 16.07 12.85 -2.10
N MET A 240 15.34 11.85 -1.59
CA MET A 240 13.97 12.04 -1.10
C MET A 240 13.91 12.88 0.17
N LEU A 241 13.13 13.95 0.11
CA LEU A 241 12.74 14.75 1.27
C LEU A 241 11.21 14.87 1.31
N THR A 242 10.64 15.03 2.51
CA THR A 242 9.21 15.22 2.69
C THR A 242 8.95 16.46 3.50
N THR A 243 8.08 17.33 3.00
CA THR A 243 7.54 18.48 3.73
C THR A 243 6.07 18.25 4.03
N PHE A 244 5.59 18.83 5.15
CA PHE A 244 4.23 18.63 5.62
C PHE A 244 3.52 19.97 5.80
N ASN A 245 2.20 19.94 5.64
CA ASN A 245 1.34 21.04 6.01
C ASN A 245 -0.02 20.51 6.48
N GLU A 246 -0.76 21.33 7.21
CA GLU A 246 -2.13 21.04 7.61
C GLU A 246 -3.10 21.90 6.81
N VAL A 247 -4.28 21.35 6.52
CA VAL A 247 -5.33 22.02 5.72
C VAL A 247 -6.65 21.94 6.47
N ASP A 248 -7.33 23.07 6.58
CA ASP A 248 -8.72 23.14 7.04
C ASP A 248 -9.66 22.74 5.89
N MET A 249 -10.29 21.59 6.05
CA MET A 249 -11.20 21.03 5.04
C MET A 249 -12.62 21.60 5.09
N SER A 250 -12.92 22.55 6.01
CA SER A 250 -14.26 23.12 6.21
C SER A 250 -14.84 23.72 4.92
N GLY A 251 -14.01 24.45 4.14
CA GLY A 251 -14.43 25.10 2.89
C GLY A 251 -14.92 24.09 1.84
N ILE A 252 -14.11 23.04 1.59
CA ILE A 252 -14.47 21.98 0.63
C ILE A 252 -15.68 21.19 1.13
N MET A 253 -15.72 20.85 2.43
CA MET A 253 -16.84 20.07 2.99
C MET A 253 -18.16 20.84 2.88
N SER A 254 -18.18 22.14 3.16
CA SER A 254 -19.37 22.99 2.99
C SER A 254 -19.78 23.08 1.52
N MET A 255 -18.85 23.38 0.63
CA MET A 255 -19.10 23.47 -0.81
C MET A 255 -19.67 22.15 -1.38
N ARG A 256 -19.11 21.02 -0.97
CA ARG A 256 -19.64 19.71 -1.36
C ARG A 256 -21.05 19.48 -0.84
N LYS A 257 -21.29 19.79 0.43
CA LYS A 257 -22.62 19.62 1.06
C LYS A 257 -23.69 20.46 0.38
N GLU A 258 -23.36 21.70 0.05
CA GLU A 258 -24.29 22.64 -0.58
C GLU A 258 -24.63 22.27 -2.03
N ASN A 259 -23.64 21.75 -2.78
CA ASN A 259 -23.78 21.54 -4.22
C ASN A 259 -23.91 20.05 -4.63
N GLN A 260 -23.91 19.11 -3.68
CA GLN A 260 -23.87 17.67 -3.95
C GLN A 260 -25.08 17.18 -4.75
N GLU A 261 -26.29 17.64 -4.41
CA GLU A 261 -27.55 17.21 -5.04
C GLU A 261 -27.63 17.72 -6.49
N ASP A 262 -27.36 19.00 -6.69
CA ASP A 262 -27.38 19.62 -8.02
C ASP A 262 -26.28 19.03 -8.93
N PHE A 263 -25.09 18.80 -8.38
CA PHE A 263 -23.99 18.18 -9.11
C PHE A 263 -24.33 16.75 -9.53
N GLN A 264 -24.92 15.96 -8.63
CA GLN A 264 -25.32 14.59 -8.92
C GLN A 264 -26.49 14.53 -9.92
N ALA A 265 -27.46 15.43 -9.80
CA ALA A 265 -28.58 15.52 -10.74
C ALA A 265 -28.10 15.89 -12.16
N ARG A 266 -27.12 16.80 -12.27
CA ARG A 266 -26.62 17.28 -13.55
C ARG A 266 -25.62 16.31 -14.23
N TYR A 267 -24.72 15.70 -13.47
CA TYR A 267 -23.61 14.92 -14.01
C TYR A 267 -23.69 13.42 -13.78
N GLY A 268 -24.65 12.95 -12.98
CA GLY A 268 -24.85 11.53 -12.66
C GLY A 268 -23.79 10.92 -11.73
N ILE A 269 -22.93 11.74 -11.14
CA ILE A 269 -21.84 11.33 -10.24
C ILE A 269 -21.77 12.23 -9.02
N LYS A 270 -21.30 11.69 -7.90
CA LYS A 270 -21.09 12.46 -6.67
C LYS A 270 -19.82 13.30 -6.78
N LEU A 271 -19.86 14.54 -6.27
CA LEU A 271 -18.70 15.39 -6.12
C LEU A 271 -17.80 14.84 -5.01
N GLY A 272 -16.63 14.30 -5.36
CA GLY A 272 -15.62 13.76 -4.44
C GLY A 272 -14.68 14.85 -3.91
N PHE A 273 -13.69 14.43 -3.12
CA PHE A 273 -12.59 15.31 -2.70
C PHE A 273 -11.49 15.34 -3.77
N MET A 274 -11.32 14.23 -4.53
CA MET A 274 -10.18 14.08 -5.42
C MET A 274 -10.12 15.13 -6.52
N SER A 275 -11.24 15.56 -7.06
CA SER A 275 -11.28 16.61 -8.09
C SER A 275 -10.75 17.96 -7.58
N PHE A 276 -11.00 18.31 -6.31
CA PHE A 276 -10.42 19.49 -5.69
C PHE A 276 -8.90 19.37 -5.54
N PHE A 277 -8.42 18.22 -5.07
CA PHE A 277 -6.98 17.96 -4.94
C PHE A 277 -6.27 17.97 -6.28
N VAL A 278 -6.83 17.32 -7.30
CA VAL A 278 -6.27 17.31 -8.67
C VAL A 278 -6.16 18.75 -9.19
N LYS A 279 -7.24 19.55 -9.08
CA LYS A 279 -7.21 20.96 -9.55
C LYS A 279 -6.24 21.81 -8.75
N ALA A 280 -6.18 21.67 -7.42
CA ALA A 280 -5.22 22.41 -6.58
C ALA A 280 -3.77 22.04 -6.92
N CYS A 281 -3.48 20.75 -7.15
CA CYS A 281 -2.16 20.30 -7.61
C CYS A 281 -1.81 20.88 -9.00
N VAL A 282 -2.74 20.85 -9.95
CA VAL A 282 -2.50 21.42 -11.29
C VAL A 282 -2.15 22.90 -11.21
N VAL A 283 -2.85 23.69 -10.37
CA VAL A 283 -2.49 25.11 -10.13
C VAL A 283 -1.08 25.22 -9.57
N GLY A 284 -0.75 24.41 -8.57
CA GLY A 284 0.59 24.38 -7.99
C GLY A 284 1.68 23.98 -8.99
N LEU A 285 1.44 22.94 -9.81
CA LEU A 285 2.40 22.46 -10.82
C LEU A 285 2.67 23.50 -11.90
N LYS A 286 1.66 24.30 -12.27
CA LYS A 286 1.83 25.44 -13.21
C LYS A 286 2.71 26.55 -12.63
N LEU A 287 2.62 26.81 -11.33
CA LEU A 287 3.42 27.82 -10.65
C LEU A 287 4.83 27.35 -10.30
N PHE A 288 5.01 26.05 -10.06
CA PHE A 288 6.28 25.43 -9.66
C PHE A 288 6.64 24.29 -10.61
N PRO A 289 7.09 24.59 -11.84
CA PRO A 289 7.31 23.59 -12.89
C PRO A 289 8.41 22.56 -12.53
N ALA A 290 9.32 22.88 -11.60
CA ALA A 290 10.32 21.93 -11.12
C ALA A 290 9.70 20.67 -10.48
N ILE A 291 8.49 20.78 -9.92
CA ILE A 291 7.76 19.63 -9.32
C ILE A 291 7.12 18.76 -10.41
N ASN A 292 6.94 19.29 -11.63
CA ASN A 292 6.44 18.57 -12.79
C ASN A 292 7.57 18.23 -13.78
N ALA A 293 8.75 17.90 -13.25
CA ALA A 293 9.93 17.57 -14.02
C ALA A 293 10.48 16.18 -13.65
N GLU A 294 11.37 15.65 -14.47
CA GLU A 294 12.08 14.40 -14.21
C GLU A 294 13.55 14.54 -14.57
N ILE A 295 14.41 13.66 -14.02
CA ILE A 295 15.82 13.57 -14.34
C ILE A 295 16.04 12.45 -15.35
N GLU A 296 16.70 12.76 -16.47
CA GLU A 296 17.20 11.78 -17.41
C GLU A 296 18.71 12.00 -17.60
N GLY A 297 19.52 11.10 -17.06
CA GLY A 297 20.96 11.26 -17.05
C GLY A 297 21.44 12.51 -16.32
N GLN A 298 21.90 13.52 -17.04
CA GLN A 298 22.36 14.82 -16.51
C GLN A 298 21.39 15.98 -16.87
N GLU A 299 20.23 15.67 -17.45
CA GLU A 299 19.28 16.67 -17.91
C GLU A 299 18.01 16.66 -17.03
N ILE A 300 17.40 17.82 -16.88
CA ILE A 300 16.09 18.00 -16.24
C ILE A 300 15.08 18.22 -17.35
N ILE A 301 14.08 17.34 -17.44
CA ILE A 301 13.01 17.41 -18.43
C ILE A 301 11.76 18.00 -17.80
N TYR A 302 11.42 19.23 -18.13
CA TYR A 302 10.17 19.88 -17.70
C TYR A 302 9.00 19.40 -18.55
N LYS A 303 7.97 18.87 -17.90
CA LYS A 303 6.75 18.42 -18.60
C LYS A 303 5.77 19.60 -18.71
N ASN A 304 5.41 19.97 -19.93
CA ASN A 304 4.44 21.06 -20.20
C ASN A 304 3.00 20.52 -20.34
N TYR A 305 2.72 19.38 -19.74
CA TYR A 305 1.41 18.75 -19.62
C TYR A 305 1.23 18.19 -18.21
N TYR A 306 -0.01 18.01 -17.78
CA TYR A 306 -0.33 17.69 -16.39
C TYR A 306 -1.16 16.41 -16.30
N ASN A 307 -0.47 15.28 -16.20
CA ASN A 307 -1.06 13.96 -16.05
C ASN A 307 -0.94 13.53 -14.60
N ILE A 308 -2.06 13.47 -13.89
CA ILE A 308 -2.08 13.17 -12.47
C ILE A 308 -2.36 11.70 -12.24
N SER A 309 -1.37 11.00 -11.69
CA SER A 309 -1.52 9.62 -11.26
C SER A 309 -2.19 9.58 -9.87
N PHE A 310 -3.00 8.57 -9.61
CA PHE A 310 -3.58 8.39 -8.28
C PHE A 310 -3.52 6.93 -7.82
N ALA A 311 -3.22 6.74 -6.53
CA ALA A 311 -3.04 5.41 -5.97
C ALA A 311 -4.39 4.74 -5.69
N VAL A 312 -4.59 3.52 -6.21
CA VAL A 312 -5.78 2.68 -6.00
C VAL A 312 -5.36 1.35 -5.41
N GLY A 313 -5.91 1.01 -4.23
CA GLY A 313 -5.72 -0.30 -3.62
C GLY A 313 -6.61 -1.35 -4.28
N THR A 314 -6.01 -2.47 -4.68
CA THR A 314 -6.69 -3.65 -5.18
C THR A 314 -6.33 -4.87 -4.33
N GLU A 315 -7.03 -5.99 -4.51
CA GLU A 315 -6.72 -7.25 -3.82
C GLU A 315 -5.30 -7.77 -4.14
N LYS A 316 -4.81 -7.50 -5.35
CA LYS A 316 -3.46 -7.90 -5.81
C LYS A 316 -2.36 -6.93 -5.35
N GLY A 317 -2.72 -5.75 -4.84
CA GLY A 317 -1.78 -4.72 -4.39
C GLY A 317 -2.19 -3.31 -4.78
N LEU A 318 -1.22 -2.38 -4.79
CA LEU A 318 -1.43 -0.98 -5.16
C LEU A 318 -1.15 -0.79 -6.64
N VAL A 319 -2.07 -0.17 -7.37
CA VAL A 319 -1.89 0.28 -8.76
C VAL A 319 -2.04 1.80 -8.85
N VAL A 320 -1.43 2.42 -9.84
CA VAL A 320 -1.34 3.87 -9.95
C VAL A 320 -1.76 4.31 -11.36
N PRO A 321 -3.07 4.29 -11.68
CA PRO A 321 -3.58 4.76 -12.96
C PRO A 321 -3.41 6.26 -13.13
N VAL A 322 -3.45 6.73 -14.39
CA VAL A 322 -3.11 8.08 -14.80
C VAL A 322 -4.31 8.81 -15.39
N LEU A 323 -4.65 9.95 -14.80
CA LEU A 323 -5.60 10.91 -15.31
C LEU A 323 -4.87 11.84 -16.28
N LYS A 324 -5.11 11.70 -17.58
CA LYS A 324 -4.41 12.46 -18.63
C LYS A 324 -5.04 13.84 -18.82
N ASN A 325 -4.20 14.87 -19.07
CA ASN A 325 -4.61 16.26 -19.33
C ASN A 325 -5.56 16.81 -18.23
N ALA A 326 -5.19 16.60 -16.97
CA ALA A 326 -6.03 16.97 -15.83
C ALA A 326 -6.32 18.48 -15.73
N ASP A 327 -5.52 19.31 -16.36
CA ASP A 327 -5.71 20.77 -16.41
C ASP A 327 -6.90 21.17 -17.29
N GLU A 328 -7.19 20.44 -18.35
CA GLU A 328 -8.30 20.69 -19.27
C GLU A 328 -9.63 20.12 -18.76
N MET A 329 -9.59 19.14 -17.86
CA MET A 329 -10.78 18.43 -17.37
C MET A 329 -11.60 19.29 -16.40
N SER A 330 -12.93 19.20 -16.47
CA SER A 330 -13.83 19.76 -15.44
C SER A 330 -13.81 18.90 -14.16
N PHE A 331 -14.36 19.40 -13.05
CA PHE A 331 -14.55 18.62 -11.82
C PHE A 331 -15.34 17.33 -12.08
N ALA A 332 -16.38 17.39 -12.93
CA ALA A 332 -17.20 16.25 -13.28
C ALA A 332 -16.44 15.21 -14.09
N ASP A 333 -15.62 15.65 -15.04
CA ASP A 333 -14.81 14.74 -15.87
C ASP A 333 -13.75 14.05 -15.05
N ILE A 334 -13.09 14.77 -14.13
CA ILE A 334 -12.12 14.20 -13.18
C ILE A 334 -12.76 13.10 -12.33
N GLU A 335 -13.93 13.38 -11.71
CA GLU A 335 -14.60 12.38 -10.87
C GLU A 335 -15.07 11.16 -11.67
N LYS A 336 -15.56 11.37 -12.91
CA LYS A 336 -15.97 10.28 -13.81
C LYS A 336 -14.79 9.40 -14.20
N GLU A 337 -13.67 10.01 -14.57
CA GLU A 337 -12.50 9.25 -15.02
C GLU A 337 -11.82 8.53 -13.85
N ILE A 338 -11.72 9.16 -12.66
CA ILE A 338 -11.25 8.49 -11.46
C ILE A 338 -12.13 7.27 -11.11
N LYS A 339 -13.44 7.40 -11.24
CA LYS A 339 -14.35 6.28 -11.01
C LYS A 339 -14.14 5.17 -12.04
N ASN A 340 -14.06 5.50 -13.32
CA ASN A 340 -13.81 4.57 -14.43
C ASN A 340 -12.50 3.79 -14.21
N LEU A 341 -11.40 4.50 -14.00
CA LEU A 341 -10.08 3.89 -13.75
C LEU A 341 -10.05 3.05 -12.46
N SER A 342 -10.77 3.48 -11.42
CA SER A 342 -10.88 2.71 -10.18
C SER A 342 -11.69 1.42 -10.36
N GLU A 343 -12.74 1.43 -11.16
CA GLU A 343 -13.52 0.24 -11.52
C GLU A 343 -12.68 -0.72 -12.39
N LYS A 344 -11.97 -0.20 -13.40
CA LYS A 344 -11.01 -0.99 -14.19
C LYS A 344 -9.94 -1.63 -13.30
N ALA A 345 -9.39 -0.88 -12.32
CA ALA A 345 -8.40 -1.38 -11.38
C ALA A 345 -8.91 -2.57 -10.55
N LYS A 346 -10.13 -2.45 -10.00
CA LYS A 346 -10.76 -3.52 -9.20
C LYS A 346 -11.08 -4.75 -10.04
N ASN A 347 -11.45 -4.56 -11.31
CA ASN A 347 -11.80 -5.64 -12.23
C ASN A 347 -10.56 -6.23 -12.95
N ASN A 348 -9.34 -5.79 -12.60
CA ASN A 348 -8.09 -6.16 -13.28
C ASN A 348 -8.12 -5.94 -14.81
N SER A 349 -8.84 -4.92 -15.28
CA SER A 349 -9.01 -4.59 -16.70
C SER A 349 -8.27 -3.30 -17.12
N LEU A 350 -7.30 -2.85 -16.28
CA LEU A 350 -6.39 -1.76 -16.65
C LEU A 350 -5.47 -2.20 -17.78
N VAL A 351 -5.31 -1.34 -18.77
CA VAL A 351 -4.34 -1.51 -19.86
C VAL A 351 -3.06 -0.72 -19.55
N ILE A 352 -1.98 -1.02 -20.26
CA ILE A 352 -0.67 -0.38 -20.02
C ILE A 352 -0.76 1.14 -20.22
N GLU A 353 -1.55 1.59 -21.17
CA GLU A 353 -1.79 3.00 -21.49
C GLU A 353 -2.47 3.77 -20.34
N ASP A 354 -3.25 3.07 -19.50
CA ASP A 354 -3.88 3.64 -18.29
C ASP A 354 -2.85 3.90 -17.17
N LEU A 355 -1.67 3.27 -17.23
CA LEU A 355 -0.63 3.31 -16.18
C LEU A 355 0.59 4.16 -16.55
N GLN A 356 0.68 4.64 -17.81
CA GLN A 356 1.85 5.34 -18.34
C GLN A 356 1.61 6.83 -18.56
N GLY A 357 2.69 7.61 -18.51
CA GLY A 357 2.71 9.03 -18.84
C GLY A 357 2.25 9.96 -17.72
N GLY A 358 2.17 9.48 -16.48
CA GLY A 358 1.89 10.32 -15.31
C GLY A 358 3.07 11.22 -14.97
N THR A 359 2.81 12.49 -14.61
CA THR A 359 3.84 13.47 -14.27
C THR A 359 3.92 13.78 -12.77
N PHE A 360 2.84 13.55 -12.05
CA PHE A 360 2.74 13.76 -10.60
C PHE A 360 1.77 12.74 -10.00
N THR A 361 2.01 12.31 -8.75
CA THR A 361 1.17 11.29 -8.11
C THR A 361 0.46 11.86 -6.88
N ILE A 362 -0.82 11.50 -6.70
CA ILE A 362 -1.58 11.74 -5.47
C ILE A 362 -1.88 10.39 -4.81
N SER A 363 -1.47 10.22 -3.57
CA SER A 363 -1.72 9.00 -2.77
C SER A 363 -2.64 9.31 -1.60
N ASN A 364 -3.74 8.56 -1.45
CA ASN A 364 -4.71 8.77 -0.39
C ASN A 364 -4.60 7.66 0.67
N GLY A 365 -3.77 7.89 1.70
CA GLY A 365 -3.68 7.03 2.89
C GLY A 365 -4.82 7.22 3.89
N GLY A 366 -5.57 8.33 3.78
CA GLY A 366 -6.67 8.67 4.69
C GLY A 366 -7.83 7.69 4.67
N VAL A 367 -8.08 7.04 3.53
CA VAL A 367 -9.10 5.98 3.40
C VAL A 367 -8.82 4.75 4.28
N TYR A 368 -7.55 4.56 4.66
CA TYR A 368 -7.10 3.51 5.58
C TYR A 368 -6.89 4.01 7.01
N GLY A 369 -7.20 5.28 7.30
CA GLY A 369 -7.05 5.90 8.61
C GLY A 369 -5.63 6.41 8.91
N SER A 370 -4.75 6.56 7.91
CA SER A 370 -3.41 7.11 8.12
C SER A 370 -3.49 8.57 8.57
N MET A 371 -2.85 8.89 9.69
CA MET A 371 -2.72 10.26 10.17
C MET A 371 -1.64 11.04 9.41
N LEU A 372 -0.50 10.40 9.17
CA LEU A 372 0.66 10.99 8.53
C LEU A 372 1.57 9.88 7.99
N SER A 373 2.11 10.06 6.79
CA SER A 373 3.10 9.18 6.17
C SER A 373 3.99 9.96 5.22
N THR A 374 5.15 9.40 4.90
CA THR A 374 6.10 9.90 3.90
C THR A 374 5.97 9.04 2.65
N PRO A 375 5.17 9.43 1.63
CA PRO A 375 4.99 8.61 0.45
C PRO A 375 6.31 8.46 -0.32
N ILE A 376 6.51 7.28 -0.91
CA ILE A 376 7.65 6.99 -1.78
C ILE A 376 7.34 7.53 -3.18
N LEU A 377 8.33 8.11 -3.85
CA LEU A 377 8.20 8.60 -5.22
C LEU A 377 7.85 7.46 -6.19
N ASN A 378 7.13 7.80 -7.24
CA ASN A 378 6.82 6.91 -8.37
C ASN A 378 7.70 7.30 -9.57
N PRO A 379 8.89 6.71 -9.73
CA PRO A 379 9.80 7.09 -10.82
C PRO A 379 9.13 6.97 -12.20
N PRO A 380 9.47 7.87 -13.15
CA PRO A 380 10.49 8.91 -13.09
C PRO A 380 10.02 10.26 -12.48
N GLN A 381 8.83 10.32 -11.88
CA GLN A 381 8.26 11.53 -11.29
C GLN A 381 9.09 12.05 -10.11
N SER A 382 9.22 13.37 -10.00
CA SER A 382 9.96 14.03 -8.94
C SER A 382 9.14 14.43 -7.72
N GLY A 383 7.81 14.27 -7.76
CA GLY A 383 6.92 14.66 -6.68
C GLY A 383 5.74 13.72 -6.46
N VAL A 384 5.34 13.55 -5.20
CA VAL A 384 4.13 12.83 -4.80
C VAL A 384 3.46 13.52 -3.61
N LEU A 385 2.15 13.75 -3.72
CA LEU A 385 1.33 14.30 -2.64
C LEU A 385 0.63 13.16 -1.89
N GLY A 386 0.85 13.09 -0.57
CA GLY A 386 0.13 12.21 0.35
C GLY A 386 -1.04 12.95 1.01
N MET A 387 -2.22 12.37 0.89
CA MET A 387 -3.42 12.79 1.61
C MET A 387 -3.66 11.84 2.79
N HIS A 388 -4.16 12.40 3.89
CA HIS A 388 -4.38 11.65 5.12
C HIS A 388 -5.82 11.78 5.61
N ASN A 389 -6.12 11.20 6.78
CA ASN A 389 -7.47 11.24 7.33
C ASN A 389 -7.86 12.67 7.75
N ILE A 390 -9.16 12.95 7.68
CA ILE A 390 -9.74 14.20 8.19
C ILE A 390 -10.14 13.94 9.63
N VAL A 391 -9.61 14.75 10.55
CA VAL A 391 -9.88 14.65 12.00
C VAL A 391 -10.29 16.00 12.53
N GLU A 392 -11.35 16.03 13.32
CA GLU A 392 -11.72 17.24 14.06
C GLU A 392 -10.66 17.58 15.10
N ARG A 393 -10.10 18.80 15.02
CA ARG A 393 -9.04 19.30 15.92
C ARG A 393 -9.38 20.69 16.42
N PRO A 394 -9.00 21.03 17.68
CA PRO A 394 -9.04 22.39 18.14
C PRO A 394 -7.94 23.20 17.44
N VAL A 395 -8.32 24.27 16.76
CA VAL A 395 -7.40 25.21 16.11
C VAL A 395 -7.68 26.61 16.61
N VAL A 396 -6.65 27.46 16.68
CA VAL A 396 -6.81 28.87 17.02
C VAL A 396 -7.07 29.66 15.75
N GLN A 397 -8.24 30.25 15.65
CA GLN A 397 -8.63 31.15 14.56
C GLN A 397 -9.27 32.39 15.14
N ASP A 398 -8.83 33.58 14.72
CA ASP A 398 -9.31 34.89 15.22
C ASP A 398 -9.22 35.03 16.75
N ASN A 399 -8.15 34.50 17.35
CA ASN A 399 -7.92 34.40 18.80
C ASN A 399 -8.95 33.55 19.59
N GLU A 400 -9.73 32.72 18.91
CA GLU A 400 -10.69 31.76 19.48
C GLU A 400 -10.29 30.32 19.18
N ILE A 401 -10.60 29.43 20.10
CA ILE A 401 -10.44 27.97 19.84
C ILE A 401 -11.69 27.49 19.12
N LYS A 402 -11.50 27.02 17.88
CA LYS A 402 -12.59 26.46 17.05
C LYS A 402 -12.27 25.00 16.72
N VAL A 403 -13.29 24.15 16.69
CA VAL A 403 -13.17 22.78 16.19
C VAL A 403 -13.25 22.80 14.68
N LYS A 404 -12.22 22.26 14.01
CA LYS A 404 -12.10 22.25 12.55
C LYS A 404 -11.72 20.86 12.03
N PRO A 405 -12.25 20.44 10.88
CA PRO A 405 -11.82 19.22 10.21
C PRO A 405 -10.46 19.47 9.53
N ILE A 406 -9.40 18.96 10.15
CA ILE A 406 -8.02 19.14 9.67
C ILE A 406 -7.54 17.88 8.97
N MET A 407 -6.88 18.05 7.81
CA MET A 407 -6.15 17.01 7.08
C MET A 407 -4.68 17.38 7.04
N TYR A 408 -3.78 16.41 7.29
CA TYR A 408 -2.37 16.56 7.00
C TYR A 408 -2.08 16.22 5.55
N LEU A 409 -1.24 17.04 4.92
CA LEU A 409 -0.68 16.81 3.60
C LEU A 409 0.82 16.58 3.72
N ALA A 410 1.33 15.64 2.94
CA ALA A 410 2.75 15.34 2.83
C ALA A 410 3.16 15.47 1.36
N LEU A 411 4.16 16.28 1.06
CA LEU A 411 4.80 16.31 -0.26
C LEU A 411 6.18 15.67 -0.14
N SER A 412 6.33 14.47 -0.71
CA SER A 412 7.67 13.89 -0.91
C SER A 412 8.17 14.27 -2.31
N TYR A 413 9.44 14.61 -2.39
CA TYR A 413 10.05 15.12 -3.61
C TYR A 413 11.53 14.77 -3.72
N ASP A 414 12.06 14.83 -4.93
CA ASP A 414 13.49 14.65 -5.19
C ASP A 414 14.22 15.99 -5.03
N HIS A 415 15.01 16.11 -3.95
CA HIS A 415 15.71 17.34 -3.62
C HIS A 415 16.88 17.66 -4.57
N ARG A 416 17.17 16.79 -5.54
CA ARG A 416 18.14 17.09 -6.60
C ARG A 416 17.56 18.07 -7.63
N ILE A 417 16.23 18.15 -7.76
CA ILE A 417 15.52 19.05 -8.71
C ILE A 417 14.76 20.14 -7.95
N ILE A 418 14.13 19.77 -6.82
CA ILE A 418 13.15 20.61 -6.13
C ILE A 418 13.77 21.12 -4.84
N ASP A 419 13.90 22.44 -4.73
CA ASP A 419 14.38 23.08 -3.53
C ASP A 419 13.31 23.20 -2.43
N GLY A 420 13.75 23.36 -1.19
CA GLY A 420 12.85 23.54 -0.04
C GLY A 420 11.88 24.71 -0.18
N LYS A 421 12.30 25.81 -0.84
CA LYS A 421 11.44 26.95 -1.11
C LYS A 421 10.28 26.59 -2.04
N ASP A 422 10.56 25.88 -3.14
CA ASP A 422 9.57 25.53 -4.14
C ASP A 422 8.60 24.47 -3.60
N SER A 423 9.10 23.46 -2.90
CA SER A 423 8.28 22.42 -2.29
C SER A 423 7.31 22.96 -1.22
N VAL A 424 7.80 23.85 -0.33
CA VAL A 424 6.97 24.47 0.70
C VAL A 424 5.97 25.44 0.08
N SER A 425 6.38 26.23 -0.92
CA SER A 425 5.50 27.17 -1.63
C SER A 425 4.41 26.45 -2.41
N PHE A 426 4.75 25.33 -3.09
CA PHE A 426 3.78 24.46 -3.75
C PHE A 426 2.73 23.93 -2.76
N LEU A 427 3.19 23.35 -1.65
CA LEU A 427 2.29 22.77 -0.66
C LEU A 427 1.41 23.84 0.00
N LYS A 428 1.94 25.06 0.19
CA LYS A 428 1.18 26.23 0.63
C LYS A 428 0.13 26.62 -0.40
N THR A 429 0.46 26.66 -1.68
CA THR A 429 -0.50 26.95 -2.77
C THR A 429 -1.61 25.92 -2.81
N VAL A 430 -1.29 24.63 -2.71
CA VAL A 430 -2.29 23.56 -2.61
C VAL A 430 -3.20 23.76 -1.41
N LYS A 431 -2.64 24.05 -0.23
CA LYS A 431 -3.39 24.37 0.99
C LYS A 431 -4.36 25.52 0.78
N GLU A 432 -3.90 26.66 0.31
CA GLU A 432 -4.71 27.88 0.10
C GLU A 432 -5.88 27.63 -0.86
N ASN A 433 -5.66 26.86 -1.91
CA ASN A 433 -6.71 26.49 -2.87
C ASN A 433 -7.73 25.49 -2.29
N LEU A 434 -7.33 24.65 -1.35
CA LEU A 434 -8.23 23.72 -0.68
C LEU A 434 -9.03 24.40 0.45
N GLU A 435 -8.43 25.34 1.16
CA GLU A 435 -9.09 26.12 2.24
C GLU A 435 -10.12 27.12 1.67
N ASP A 436 -9.82 27.74 0.51
CA ASP A 436 -10.78 28.56 -0.25
C ASP A 436 -10.96 28.01 -1.67
N PRO A 437 -11.81 26.99 -1.87
CA PRO A 437 -11.97 26.32 -3.17
C PRO A 437 -12.54 27.24 -4.27
N ARG A 438 -13.08 28.42 -3.94
CA ARG A 438 -13.51 29.40 -4.95
C ARG A 438 -12.34 29.87 -5.83
N ARG A 439 -11.12 29.89 -5.32
CA ARG A 439 -9.90 30.23 -6.05
C ARG A 439 -9.69 29.32 -7.25
N LEU A 440 -10.05 28.02 -7.14
CA LEU A 440 -9.94 27.06 -8.21
C LEU A 440 -10.86 27.36 -9.41
N PHE A 441 -11.98 28.06 -9.18
CA PHE A 441 -12.90 28.46 -10.25
C PHE A 441 -12.52 29.81 -10.86
N LEU A 442 -11.82 30.65 -10.09
CA LEU A 442 -11.39 32.00 -10.54
C LEU A 442 -10.01 31.99 -11.19
N ASN A 443 -9.29 30.86 -11.14
CA ASN A 443 -7.91 30.71 -11.61
C ASN A 443 -6.94 31.75 -10.99
N ILE A 444 -7.04 31.99 -9.68
CA ILE A 444 -6.21 32.96 -8.90
C ILE A 444 -5.49 32.29 -7.75
#